data_0bf150c6b1c5ec93c03d74fe35718c33
#
_entry.id   0bf150c6b1c5ec93c03d74fe35718c33
#
_cell.length_a   1.000
_cell.length_b   1.000
_cell.length_c   1.000
_cell.angle_alpha   90.00
_cell.angle_beta   90.00
_cell.angle_gamma   90.00
#
_symmetry.space_group_name_H-M   'P 1'
#
loop_
_entity.id
_entity.type
_entity.pdbx_description
1 polymer ?
#
loop_
_entity_poly.entity_id
_entity_poly.type
_entity_poly.pdbx_seq_one_letter_code
_entity_poly.pdbx_strand_id
1 'polypeptide(L)'
;MKLFNSYTAKLEEFTPIEENKVKMYVCGPTVYDNAHLGHARCYITWDILYRYLKFRGYDVTYCRNVTDVDDKILKKAEKEGKTPEEVSTYWYKKFTDSMNALHNLKPDIEPFATKTLGEIISIVKDLINKGFAYEVDGDVYFRVSKFSKYGMLSKQPIDSLVSGARIEVGDKKENPLDFALWKKDEKFGYNSPWGKGRPGWHIECSAMIRKHLGKTIDIHAGGADLIFPHHENEIAQSECANGCKFVNYWLHNGFVTINKEKMSKSLGNFLTIDDLLKTYDANTIRFFILTNHYRMPVEFSDESLQSASAGVKRMLNAKQTPIDESFDITKTDEYKQFVEAMDEDLNTSKALAILFDLTNKANKDVEGAFTTLYKLADVLGFSFSKPELSEEELNDKLKQVSAELEKDYSSMEQIIEDRKNARAEKNWAIADKIRVALDNVGIILKDSKEGTTWETK
;
A
#
# COMPACT_ATOMS: atom_id res chain seq x y z
N MET A 1 22.68 -1.91 -5.83
CA MET A 1 21.26 -2.31 -5.92
C MET A 1 20.80 -2.23 -7.36
N LYS A 2 20.09 -3.27 -7.85
CA LYS A 2 19.51 -3.27 -9.20
C LYS A 2 17.99 -3.24 -9.12
N LEU A 3 17.35 -2.56 -10.07
CA LEU A 3 15.90 -2.49 -10.21
C LEU A 3 15.50 -2.76 -11.65
N PHE A 4 14.43 -3.54 -11.85
CA PHE A 4 13.88 -3.74 -13.18
C PHE A 4 13.07 -2.53 -13.62
N ASN A 5 13.63 -1.79 -14.59
CA ASN A 5 12.98 -0.61 -15.15
C ASN A 5 12.01 -1.01 -16.28
N SER A 6 10.71 -0.87 -16.04
CA SER A 6 9.69 -1.21 -17.03
C SER A 6 9.81 -0.40 -18.33
N TYR A 7 10.33 0.83 -18.26
CA TYR A 7 10.50 1.67 -19.44
C TYR A 7 11.55 1.11 -20.41
N THR A 8 12.67 0.63 -19.90
CA THR A 8 13.74 0.01 -20.69
C THR A 8 13.58 -1.50 -20.85
N ALA A 9 12.70 -2.12 -20.02
CA ALA A 9 12.55 -3.58 -19.88
C ALA A 9 13.87 -4.29 -19.50
N LYS A 10 14.70 -3.64 -18.69
CA LYS A 10 16.01 -4.15 -18.25
C LYS A 10 16.17 -4.03 -16.74
N LEU A 11 16.99 -4.91 -16.20
CA LEU A 11 17.53 -4.79 -14.84
C LEU A 11 18.69 -3.79 -14.90
N GLU A 12 18.60 -2.70 -14.16
CA GLU A 12 19.53 -1.58 -14.19
C GLU A 12 20.09 -1.30 -12.80
N GLU A 13 21.36 -0.87 -12.72
CA GLU A 13 21.91 -0.34 -11.48
C GLU A 13 21.16 0.94 -11.07
N PHE A 14 20.70 0.95 -9.82
CA PHE A 14 20.02 2.12 -9.27
C PHE A 14 21.04 3.20 -8.91
N THR A 15 20.89 4.36 -9.54
CA THR A 15 21.67 5.56 -9.25
C THR A 15 20.72 6.74 -9.08
N PRO A 16 20.61 7.33 -7.88
CA PRO A 16 19.73 8.48 -7.67
C PRO A 16 20.24 9.72 -8.39
N ILE A 17 19.32 10.65 -8.69
CA ILE A 17 19.62 11.94 -9.34
C ILE A 17 20.54 12.79 -8.46
N GLU A 18 20.25 12.81 -7.16
CA GLU A 18 21.04 13.50 -6.15
C GLU A 18 21.64 12.47 -5.20
N GLU A 19 22.95 12.57 -4.94
CA GLU A 19 23.66 11.61 -4.10
C GLU A 19 22.95 11.41 -2.74
N ASN A 20 22.72 10.16 -2.39
CA ASN A 20 22.04 9.72 -1.15
C ASN A 20 20.60 10.21 -0.97
N LYS A 21 19.98 10.87 -1.95
CA LYS A 21 18.58 11.28 -1.91
C LYS A 21 17.76 10.59 -2.98
N VAL A 22 16.57 10.16 -2.64
CA VAL A 22 15.66 9.46 -3.57
C VAL A 22 14.29 10.13 -3.55
N LYS A 23 13.81 10.55 -4.72
CA LYS A 23 12.45 11.04 -4.94
C LYS A 23 11.60 9.91 -5.49
N MET A 24 10.71 9.40 -4.67
CA MET A 24 9.84 8.26 -4.99
C MET A 24 8.37 8.71 -5.04
N TYR A 25 7.69 8.38 -6.12
CA TYR A 25 6.25 8.59 -6.26
C TYR A 25 5.53 7.27 -6.51
N VAL A 26 4.40 7.08 -5.84
CA VAL A 26 3.50 5.94 -6.06
C VAL A 26 2.10 6.47 -6.32
N CYS A 27 1.47 6.00 -7.40
CA CYS A 27 0.07 6.33 -7.67
C CYS A 27 -0.82 5.89 -6.51
N GLY A 28 -1.57 6.84 -5.97
CA GLY A 28 -2.49 6.63 -4.86
C GLY A 28 -3.89 6.19 -5.29
N PRO A 29 -4.79 5.98 -4.33
CA PRO A 29 -6.13 5.50 -4.61
C PRO A 29 -7.07 6.60 -5.10
N THR A 30 -8.07 6.20 -5.88
CA THR A 30 -9.33 6.97 -5.99
C THR A 30 -10.22 6.56 -4.81
N VAL A 31 -10.52 7.51 -3.95
CA VAL A 31 -11.18 7.24 -2.65
C VAL A 31 -12.71 7.26 -2.76
N TYR A 32 -13.29 6.15 -3.18
CA TYR A 32 -14.74 5.98 -3.34
C TYR A 32 -15.27 4.64 -2.80
N ASP A 33 -14.41 3.72 -2.39
CA ASP A 33 -14.81 2.38 -1.96
C ASP A 33 -13.72 1.72 -1.10
N ASN A 34 -14.03 0.57 -0.47
CA ASN A 34 -13.09 -0.20 0.34
C ASN A 34 -11.79 -0.53 -0.41
N ALA A 35 -10.68 -0.46 0.32
CA ALA A 35 -9.41 -0.98 -0.15
C ALA A 35 -9.48 -2.50 -0.28
N HIS A 36 -8.83 -3.05 -1.30
CA HIS A 36 -8.87 -4.48 -1.63
C HIS A 36 -7.47 -5.09 -1.70
N LEU A 37 -7.40 -6.41 -1.81
CA LEU A 37 -6.14 -7.15 -1.84
C LEU A 37 -5.18 -6.66 -2.93
N GLY A 38 -5.68 -6.16 -4.07
CA GLY A 38 -4.85 -5.52 -5.10
C GLY A 38 -4.16 -4.24 -4.61
N HIS A 39 -4.84 -3.43 -3.79
CA HIS A 39 -4.24 -2.28 -3.11
C HIS A 39 -3.19 -2.74 -2.08
N ALA A 40 -3.49 -3.78 -1.29
CA ALA A 40 -2.50 -4.37 -0.38
C ALA A 40 -1.25 -4.83 -1.13
N ARG A 41 -1.41 -5.52 -2.28
CA ARG A 41 -0.29 -5.94 -3.13
C ARG A 41 0.58 -4.76 -3.58
N CYS A 42 -0.05 -3.70 -4.06
CA CYS A 42 0.65 -2.51 -4.52
C CYS A 42 1.38 -1.81 -3.36
N TYR A 43 0.65 -1.44 -2.32
CA TYR A 43 1.22 -0.57 -1.28
C TYR A 43 2.16 -1.29 -0.32
N ILE A 44 1.99 -2.59 -0.07
CA ILE A 44 2.99 -3.39 0.67
C ILE A 44 4.28 -3.50 -0.16
N THR A 45 4.19 -3.75 -1.47
CA THR A 45 5.37 -3.84 -2.34
C THR A 45 6.20 -2.55 -2.28
N TRP A 46 5.54 -1.39 -2.39
CA TRP A 46 6.25 -0.12 -2.43
C TRP A 46 6.63 0.40 -1.04
N ASP A 47 5.95 -0.03 0.02
CA ASP A 47 6.39 0.14 1.41
C ASP A 47 7.72 -0.60 1.66
N ILE A 48 7.88 -1.83 1.13
CA ILE A 48 9.15 -2.57 1.22
C ILE A 48 10.28 -1.82 0.52
N LEU A 49 10.05 -1.28 -0.67
CA LEU A 49 11.06 -0.47 -1.36
C LEU A 49 11.43 0.77 -0.54
N TYR A 50 10.44 1.49 -0.01
CA TYR A 50 10.65 2.66 0.83
C TYR A 50 11.46 2.33 2.09
N ARG A 51 11.08 1.27 2.83
CA ARG A 51 11.81 0.78 4.00
C ARG A 51 13.23 0.36 3.66
N TYR A 52 13.39 -0.39 2.57
CA TYR A 52 14.70 -0.89 2.16
C TYR A 52 15.65 0.23 1.72
N LEU A 53 15.19 1.21 0.97
CA LEU A 53 16.00 2.38 0.62
C LEU A 53 16.46 3.13 1.87
N LYS A 54 15.57 3.35 2.85
CA LYS A 54 15.95 3.96 4.15
C LYS A 54 16.95 3.11 4.92
N PHE A 55 16.74 1.79 4.96
CA PHE A 55 17.68 0.84 5.58
C PHE A 55 19.07 0.88 4.93
N ARG A 56 19.12 1.13 3.62
CA ARG A 56 20.39 1.34 2.88
C ARG A 56 20.99 2.73 3.06
N GLY A 57 20.41 3.58 3.87
CA GLY A 57 20.92 4.90 4.23
C GLY A 57 20.53 6.04 3.28
N TYR A 58 19.60 5.82 2.35
CA TYR A 58 19.09 6.90 1.51
C TYR A 58 18.11 7.79 2.28
N ASP A 59 18.18 9.09 2.04
CA ASP A 59 17.16 10.08 2.40
C ASP A 59 16.06 10.04 1.33
N VAL A 60 14.94 9.39 1.66
CA VAL A 60 13.85 9.13 0.71
C VAL A 60 12.70 10.08 0.95
N THR A 61 12.32 10.82 -0.07
CA THR A 61 11.05 11.57 -0.09
C THR A 61 10.01 10.74 -0.83
N TYR A 62 9.11 10.12 -0.08
CA TYR A 62 8.02 9.31 -0.62
C TYR A 62 6.73 10.13 -0.74
N CYS A 63 6.23 10.28 -1.96
CA CYS A 63 4.98 10.95 -2.26
C CYS A 63 3.94 9.96 -2.82
N ARG A 64 2.71 10.02 -2.29
CA ARG A 64 1.56 9.24 -2.77
C ARG A 64 0.34 10.14 -2.84
N ASN A 65 -0.28 10.25 -4.02
CA ASN A 65 -1.46 11.09 -4.17
C ASN A 65 -2.74 10.48 -3.60
N VAL A 66 -3.74 11.33 -3.46
CA VAL A 66 -5.14 10.96 -3.22
C VAL A 66 -6.00 11.59 -4.31
N THR A 67 -6.63 10.75 -5.13
CA THR A 67 -7.64 11.22 -6.10
C THR A 67 -8.98 11.34 -5.38
N ASP A 68 -9.32 12.56 -5.00
CA ASP A 68 -10.53 12.93 -4.26
C ASP A 68 -11.61 13.61 -5.16
N VAL A 69 -11.37 13.63 -6.47
CA VAL A 69 -12.32 14.07 -7.51
C VAL A 69 -12.25 13.14 -8.72
N ASP A 70 -13.33 12.41 -8.97
CA ASP A 70 -13.42 11.43 -10.08
C ASP A 70 -14.89 11.09 -10.34
N ASP A 71 -15.22 10.62 -11.55
CA ASP A 71 -16.58 10.22 -11.94
C ASP A 71 -17.19 9.17 -10.99
N LYS A 72 -16.35 8.28 -10.42
CA LYS A 72 -16.79 7.25 -9.48
C LYS A 72 -17.22 7.85 -8.14
N ILE A 73 -16.50 8.86 -7.67
CA ILE A 73 -16.84 9.61 -6.44
C ILE A 73 -18.16 10.34 -6.64
N LEU A 74 -18.33 11.04 -7.78
CA LEU A 74 -19.53 11.78 -8.10
C LEU A 74 -20.77 10.89 -8.19
N LYS A 75 -20.66 9.76 -8.92
CA LYS A 75 -21.75 8.77 -9.03
C LYS A 75 -22.12 8.18 -7.67
N LYS A 76 -21.16 7.93 -6.81
CA LYS A 76 -21.40 7.42 -5.47
C LYS A 76 -22.05 8.47 -4.57
N ALA A 77 -21.60 9.72 -4.65
CA ALA A 77 -22.18 10.84 -3.92
C ALA A 77 -23.65 11.04 -4.29
N GLU A 78 -23.97 11.03 -5.57
CA GLU A 78 -25.37 11.12 -6.06
C GLU A 78 -26.23 9.95 -5.57
N LYS A 79 -25.70 8.72 -5.63
CA LYS A 79 -26.40 7.52 -5.16
C LYS A 79 -26.68 7.54 -3.66
N GLU A 80 -25.77 8.08 -2.86
CA GLU A 80 -25.86 8.12 -1.40
C GLU A 80 -26.51 9.42 -0.87
N GLY A 81 -26.83 10.38 -1.73
CA GLY A 81 -27.37 11.69 -1.33
C GLY A 81 -26.37 12.52 -0.52
N LYS A 82 -25.06 12.33 -0.77
CA LYS A 82 -23.95 13.02 -0.11
C LYS A 82 -23.24 13.96 -1.05
N THR A 83 -22.39 14.82 -0.50
CA THR A 83 -21.43 15.59 -1.28
C THR A 83 -20.23 14.74 -1.71
N PRO A 84 -19.55 15.06 -2.82
CA PRO A 84 -18.30 14.38 -3.21
C PRO A 84 -17.21 14.44 -2.13
N GLU A 85 -17.14 15.55 -1.38
CA GLU A 85 -16.18 15.73 -0.28
C GLU A 85 -16.48 14.80 0.90
N GLU A 86 -17.72 14.62 1.29
CA GLU A 86 -18.12 13.67 2.34
C GLU A 86 -17.75 12.23 1.95
N VAL A 87 -18.01 11.86 0.69
CA VAL A 87 -17.67 10.53 0.18
C VAL A 87 -16.15 10.33 0.18
N SER A 88 -15.39 11.26 -0.41
CA SER A 88 -13.94 11.12 -0.53
C SER A 88 -13.26 11.14 0.84
N THR A 89 -13.70 11.99 1.78
CA THR A 89 -13.17 12.07 3.15
C THR A 89 -13.40 10.76 3.90
N TYR A 90 -14.60 10.20 3.83
CA TYR A 90 -14.94 8.93 4.47
C TYR A 90 -14.07 7.78 3.94
N TRP A 91 -13.96 7.64 2.61
CA TRP A 91 -13.20 6.55 2.00
C TRP A 91 -11.70 6.72 2.11
N TYR A 92 -11.21 7.96 2.15
CA TYR A 92 -9.81 8.24 2.45
C TYR A 92 -9.43 7.78 3.88
N LYS A 93 -10.29 8.09 4.86
CA LYS A 93 -10.07 7.59 6.23
C LYS A 93 -10.03 6.07 6.25
N LYS A 94 -11.01 5.40 5.63
CA LYS A 94 -11.05 3.93 5.54
C LYS A 94 -9.80 3.35 4.87
N PHE A 95 -9.36 3.96 3.79
CA PHE A 95 -8.12 3.55 3.12
C PHE A 95 -6.90 3.71 4.04
N THR A 96 -6.77 4.82 4.74
CA THR A 96 -5.67 5.08 5.67
C THR A 96 -5.66 4.08 6.82
N ASP A 97 -6.84 3.80 7.39
CA ASP A 97 -7.01 2.81 8.45
C ASP A 97 -6.54 1.42 7.97
N SER A 98 -6.96 0.99 6.76
CA SER A 98 -6.50 -0.27 6.16
C SER A 98 -4.99 -0.31 5.93
N MET A 99 -4.37 0.80 5.47
CA MET A 99 -2.92 0.85 5.26
C MET A 99 -2.15 0.78 6.59
N ASN A 100 -2.62 1.47 7.61
CA ASN A 100 -2.04 1.41 8.96
C ASN A 100 -2.16 0.00 9.54
N ALA A 101 -3.33 -0.63 9.40
CA ALA A 101 -3.56 -2.01 9.86
C ALA A 101 -2.66 -3.03 9.15
N LEU A 102 -2.20 -2.75 7.93
CA LEU A 102 -1.22 -3.56 7.21
C LEU A 102 0.25 -3.18 7.52
N HIS A 103 0.51 -2.36 8.52
CA HIS A 103 1.85 -1.86 8.91
C HIS A 103 2.57 -1.08 7.80
N ASN A 104 1.85 -0.49 6.85
CA ASN A 104 2.46 0.37 5.86
C ASN A 104 2.89 1.70 6.48
N LEU A 105 4.09 2.15 6.16
CA LEU A 105 4.54 3.48 6.55
C LEU A 105 3.73 4.56 5.82
N LYS A 106 3.51 5.68 6.50
CA LYS A 106 2.91 6.85 5.86
C LYS A 106 3.87 7.41 4.81
N PRO A 107 3.34 7.88 3.65
CA PRO A 107 4.14 8.70 2.76
C PRO A 107 4.53 10.03 3.45
N ASP A 108 5.68 10.58 3.06
CA ASP A 108 6.14 11.88 3.58
C ASP A 108 5.26 13.02 3.04
N ILE A 109 4.75 12.86 1.82
CA ILE A 109 3.88 13.83 1.14
C ILE A 109 2.66 13.10 0.58
N GLU A 110 1.47 13.57 0.94
CA GLU A 110 0.20 12.99 0.46
C GLU A 110 -0.74 14.08 -0.10
N PRO A 111 -0.52 14.49 -1.36
CA PRO A 111 -1.30 15.55 -1.98
C PRO A 111 -2.67 15.08 -2.47
N PHE A 112 -3.68 15.93 -2.35
CA PHE A 112 -5.03 15.73 -2.86
C PHE A 112 -5.21 16.44 -4.21
N ALA A 113 -5.97 15.82 -5.14
CA ALA A 113 -6.22 16.40 -6.46
C ALA A 113 -6.91 17.77 -6.35
N THR A 114 -7.93 17.88 -5.49
CA THR A 114 -8.65 19.15 -5.25
C THR A 114 -7.77 20.25 -4.66
N LYS A 115 -6.69 19.93 -3.96
CA LYS A 115 -5.74 20.89 -3.40
C LYS A 115 -4.57 21.21 -4.35
N THR A 116 -4.58 20.62 -5.55
CA THR A 116 -3.50 20.77 -6.55
C THR A 116 -3.99 21.41 -7.85
N LEU A 117 -5.24 21.87 -7.91
CA LEU A 117 -5.88 22.40 -9.12
C LEU A 117 -5.08 23.52 -9.80
N GLY A 118 -4.44 24.42 -9.04
CA GLY A 118 -3.62 25.50 -9.61
C GLY A 118 -2.46 24.98 -10.43
N GLU A 119 -1.76 23.93 -9.97
CA GLU A 119 -0.66 23.30 -10.67
C GLU A 119 -1.16 22.51 -11.89
N ILE A 120 -2.30 21.81 -11.76
CA ILE A 120 -2.95 21.11 -12.86
C ILE A 120 -3.27 22.10 -14.01
N ILE A 121 -3.93 23.21 -13.69
CA ILE A 121 -4.23 24.27 -14.69
C ILE A 121 -2.95 24.83 -15.30
N SER A 122 -1.90 25.00 -14.52
CA SER A 122 -0.58 25.48 -15.01
C SER A 122 0.01 24.52 -16.03
N ILE A 123 0.04 23.21 -15.75
CA ILE A 123 0.57 22.22 -16.71
C ILE A 123 -0.28 22.17 -17.98
N VAL A 124 -1.60 22.19 -17.86
CA VAL A 124 -2.49 22.18 -19.03
C VAL A 124 -2.26 23.42 -19.90
N LYS A 125 -2.08 24.61 -19.31
CA LYS A 125 -1.70 25.82 -20.05
C LYS A 125 -0.36 25.66 -20.77
N ASP A 126 0.64 25.11 -20.10
CA ASP A 126 1.96 24.86 -20.70
C ASP A 126 1.84 23.95 -21.93
N LEU A 127 1.03 22.89 -21.84
CA LEU A 127 0.77 21.95 -22.93
C LEU A 127 0.05 22.61 -24.12
N ILE A 128 -0.96 23.45 -23.85
CA ILE A 128 -1.69 24.21 -24.89
C ILE A 128 -0.72 25.18 -25.59
N ASN A 129 0.03 25.97 -24.81
CA ASN A 129 0.95 26.96 -25.33
C ASN A 129 2.08 26.34 -26.21
N LYS A 130 2.46 25.09 -25.91
CA LYS A 130 3.45 24.33 -26.68
C LYS A 130 2.85 23.53 -27.83
N GLY A 131 1.53 23.57 -28.04
CA GLY A 131 0.82 22.88 -29.13
C GLY A 131 0.59 21.38 -28.89
N PHE A 132 0.82 20.87 -27.67
CA PHE A 132 0.58 19.47 -27.28
C PHE A 132 -0.84 19.22 -26.80
N ALA A 133 -1.62 20.27 -26.56
CA ALA A 133 -3.02 20.15 -26.15
C ALA A 133 -3.89 21.16 -26.90
N TYR A 134 -5.20 20.90 -26.91
CA TYR A 134 -6.21 21.76 -27.55
C TYR A 134 -7.49 21.76 -26.74
N GLU A 135 -8.22 22.86 -26.83
CA GLU A 135 -9.51 23.08 -26.17
C GLU A 135 -10.65 22.95 -27.16
N VAL A 136 -11.71 22.26 -26.75
CA VAL A 136 -12.98 22.15 -27.52
C VAL A 136 -14.15 22.24 -26.55
N ASP A 137 -14.97 23.29 -26.64
CA ASP A 137 -16.21 23.49 -25.89
C ASP A 137 -16.03 23.36 -24.36
N GLY A 138 -14.88 23.79 -23.83
CA GLY A 138 -14.54 23.74 -22.42
C GLY A 138 -13.87 22.45 -21.95
N ASP A 139 -13.76 21.44 -22.82
CA ASP A 139 -12.88 20.27 -22.61
C ASP A 139 -11.47 20.56 -23.13
N VAL A 140 -10.44 20.02 -22.48
CA VAL A 140 -9.06 20.10 -22.99
C VAL A 140 -8.49 18.70 -23.17
N TYR A 141 -7.95 18.43 -24.35
CA TYR A 141 -7.39 17.14 -24.71
C TYR A 141 -5.89 17.24 -25.01
N PHE A 142 -5.14 16.21 -24.63
CA PHE A 142 -3.75 16.02 -25.04
C PHE A 142 -3.72 15.43 -26.45
N ARG A 143 -2.87 15.97 -27.31
CA ARG A 143 -2.70 15.56 -28.71
C ARG A 143 -1.61 14.51 -28.82
N VAL A 144 -1.99 13.22 -28.74
CA VAL A 144 -1.05 12.08 -28.71
C VAL A 144 -0.14 12.03 -29.91
N SER A 145 -0.64 12.39 -31.10
CA SER A 145 0.13 12.39 -32.35
C SER A 145 1.36 13.32 -32.35
N LYS A 146 1.43 14.27 -31.39
CA LYS A 146 2.58 15.19 -31.26
C LYS A 146 3.69 14.64 -30.36
N PHE A 147 3.46 13.55 -29.63
CA PHE A 147 4.47 12.92 -28.76
C PHE A 147 4.98 11.63 -29.40
N SER A 148 6.10 11.71 -30.11
CA SER A 148 6.67 10.59 -30.87
C SER A 148 7.10 9.37 -30.03
N LYS A 149 7.24 9.51 -28.71
CA LYS A 149 7.61 8.43 -27.78
C LYS A 149 6.40 7.73 -27.15
N TYR A 150 5.16 8.07 -27.55
CA TYR A 150 3.97 7.44 -27.00
C TYR A 150 3.96 5.93 -27.30
N GLY A 151 3.66 5.11 -26.28
CA GLY A 151 3.73 3.65 -26.38
C GLY A 151 5.08 3.04 -25.96
N MET A 152 6.08 3.86 -25.60
CA MET A 152 7.40 3.37 -25.21
C MET A 152 7.41 2.61 -23.87
N LEU A 153 6.57 2.98 -22.91
CA LEU A 153 6.45 2.26 -21.64
C LEU A 153 5.65 0.97 -21.80
N SER A 154 4.50 1.05 -22.48
CA SER A 154 3.60 -0.09 -22.68
C SER A 154 4.12 -1.14 -23.65
N LYS A 155 5.15 -0.81 -24.46
CA LYS A 155 5.72 -1.69 -25.52
C LYS A 155 4.70 -2.15 -26.54
N GLN A 156 3.61 -1.42 -26.70
CA GLN A 156 2.54 -1.78 -27.64
C GLN A 156 2.55 -0.85 -28.84
N PRO A 157 2.31 -1.35 -30.05
CA PRO A 157 2.09 -0.51 -31.22
C PRO A 157 0.87 0.40 -30.99
N ILE A 158 0.96 1.65 -31.47
CA ILE A 158 -0.11 2.65 -31.30
C ILE A 158 -1.47 2.12 -31.81
N ASP A 159 -1.47 1.41 -32.93
CA ASP A 159 -2.69 0.85 -33.52
C ASP A 159 -3.39 -0.20 -32.62
N SER A 160 -2.60 -0.99 -31.86
CA SER A 160 -3.17 -1.94 -30.88
C SER A 160 -3.66 -1.24 -29.62
N LEU A 161 -3.12 -0.06 -29.28
CA LEU A 161 -3.60 0.75 -28.18
C LEU A 161 -4.99 1.33 -28.45
N VAL A 162 -5.32 1.62 -29.71
CA VAL A 162 -6.66 2.10 -30.12
C VAL A 162 -7.73 1.04 -29.85
N SER A 163 -7.43 -0.23 -30.09
CA SER A 163 -8.39 -1.33 -29.93
C SER A 163 -8.58 -1.78 -28.46
N GLY A 164 -7.61 -1.54 -27.61
CA GLY A 164 -7.60 -1.98 -26.20
C GLY A 164 -7.94 -0.87 -25.17
N ALA A 165 -7.90 0.39 -25.57
CA ALA A 165 -8.23 1.48 -24.67
C ALA A 165 -9.73 1.56 -24.42
N ARG A 166 -10.13 1.91 -23.19
CA ARG A 166 -11.47 2.46 -22.92
C ARG A 166 -11.54 3.83 -23.58
N ILE A 167 -11.72 3.85 -24.90
CA ILE A 167 -11.88 5.09 -25.66
C ILE A 167 -13.30 5.54 -25.40
N GLU A 168 -13.47 6.60 -24.63
CA GLU A 168 -14.69 7.39 -24.73
C GLU A 168 -14.69 7.98 -26.14
N VAL A 169 -15.45 7.35 -27.01
CA VAL A 169 -15.67 7.85 -28.38
C VAL A 169 -16.54 9.10 -28.23
N GLY A 170 -15.89 10.26 -28.14
CA GLY A 170 -16.57 11.55 -28.17
C GLY A 170 -16.26 12.21 -29.52
N ASP A 171 -17.27 12.78 -30.16
CA ASP A 171 -17.17 13.52 -31.44
C ASP A 171 -16.24 14.75 -31.38
N LYS A 172 -15.72 15.08 -30.18
CA LYS A 172 -14.89 16.26 -29.93
C LYS A 172 -13.39 16.06 -30.09
N LYS A 173 -12.90 14.82 -30.12
CA LYS A 173 -11.46 14.53 -30.20
C LYS A 173 -10.93 14.59 -31.62
N GLU A 174 -9.75 15.21 -31.83
CA GLU A 174 -9.07 15.20 -33.13
C GLU A 174 -8.58 13.79 -33.49
N ASN A 175 -8.22 12.98 -32.48
CA ASN A 175 -7.78 11.59 -32.63
C ASN A 175 -8.35 10.71 -31.51
N PRO A 176 -8.77 9.46 -31.79
CA PRO A 176 -9.29 8.55 -30.76
C PRO A 176 -8.36 8.31 -29.57
N LEU A 177 -7.04 8.36 -29.76
CA LEU A 177 -6.05 8.20 -28.70
C LEU A 177 -5.88 9.44 -27.81
N ASP A 178 -6.35 10.60 -28.26
CA ASP A 178 -6.27 11.81 -27.45
C ASP A 178 -7.03 11.61 -26.14
N PHE A 179 -6.50 12.10 -25.05
CA PHE A 179 -7.06 11.89 -23.72
C PHE A 179 -7.30 13.22 -23.00
N ALA A 180 -8.31 13.21 -22.13
CA ALA A 180 -8.73 14.43 -21.44
C ALA A 180 -7.71 14.87 -20.39
N LEU A 181 -7.35 16.15 -20.44
CA LEU A 181 -6.59 16.87 -19.43
C LEU A 181 -7.51 17.68 -18.50
N TRP A 182 -8.62 18.18 -19.05
CA TRP A 182 -9.66 18.90 -18.35
C TRP A 182 -11.01 18.54 -18.95
N LYS A 183 -12.00 18.22 -18.14
CA LYS A 183 -13.36 17.85 -18.56
C LYS A 183 -14.33 18.92 -18.08
N LYS A 184 -15.11 19.50 -18.97
CA LYS A 184 -16.17 20.43 -18.64
C LYS A 184 -17.18 19.80 -17.66
N ASP A 185 -17.50 20.50 -16.60
CA ASP A 185 -18.46 20.07 -15.61
C ASP A 185 -19.08 21.29 -14.93
N GLU A 186 -20.31 21.63 -15.29
CA GLU A 186 -21.02 22.79 -14.75
C GLU A 186 -21.53 22.54 -13.31
N LYS A 187 -21.76 21.28 -12.93
CA LYS A 187 -22.35 20.91 -11.65
C LYS A 187 -21.32 20.83 -10.53
N PHE A 188 -20.23 20.10 -10.76
CA PHE A 188 -19.20 19.81 -9.76
C PHE A 188 -17.84 20.40 -10.13
N GLY A 189 -17.78 21.18 -11.21
CA GLY A 189 -16.53 21.69 -11.75
C GLY A 189 -15.94 22.85 -10.97
N TYR A 190 -14.64 22.97 -11.06
CA TYR A 190 -13.82 24.05 -10.55
C TYR A 190 -13.57 25.09 -11.65
N ASN A 191 -13.34 26.35 -11.26
CA ASN A 191 -13.07 27.41 -12.21
C ASN A 191 -11.72 27.20 -12.91
N SER A 192 -11.70 27.34 -14.22
CA SER A 192 -10.51 27.30 -15.06
C SER A 192 -10.59 28.31 -16.19
N PRO A 193 -9.51 28.56 -16.96
CA PRO A 193 -9.55 29.40 -18.15
C PRO A 193 -10.48 28.88 -19.27
N TRP A 194 -10.81 27.60 -19.23
CA TRP A 194 -11.66 26.92 -20.22
C TRP A 194 -13.11 26.75 -19.73
N GLY A 195 -13.45 27.40 -18.62
CA GLY A 195 -14.75 27.27 -17.96
C GLY A 195 -14.72 26.36 -16.74
N LYS A 196 -15.90 26.07 -16.19
CA LYS A 196 -16.03 25.12 -15.08
C LYS A 196 -15.77 23.70 -15.55
N GLY A 197 -14.95 22.97 -14.79
CA GLY A 197 -14.60 21.59 -15.15
C GLY A 197 -13.81 20.89 -14.06
N ARG A 198 -13.34 19.69 -14.40
CA ARG A 198 -12.55 18.83 -13.52
C ARG A 198 -11.30 18.36 -14.23
N PRO A 199 -10.20 18.08 -13.50
CA PRO A 199 -9.02 17.47 -14.09
C PRO A 199 -9.33 16.10 -14.72
N GLY A 200 -8.64 15.80 -15.81
CA GLY A 200 -8.51 14.44 -16.28
C GLY A 200 -7.69 13.63 -15.26
N TRP A 201 -7.99 12.36 -15.10
CA TRP A 201 -7.34 11.50 -14.11
C TRP A 201 -5.81 11.45 -14.22
N HIS A 202 -5.27 11.53 -15.43
CA HIS A 202 -3.82 11.37 -15.67
C HIS A 202 -3.01 12.61 -15.34
N ILE A 203 -3.61 13.81 -15.43
CA ILE A 203 -2.87 15.08 -15.23
C ILE A 203 -2.59 15.35 -13.75
N GLU A 204 -3.35 14.73 -12.84
CA GLU A 204 -3.23 14.91 -11.41
C GLU A 204 -1.82 14.54 -10.92
N CYS A 205 -1.37 13.32 -11.24
CA CYS A 205 -0.07 12.82 -10.82
C CYS A 205 1.08 13.66 -11.41
N SER A 206 1.01 14.01 -12.70
CA SER A 206 1.99 14.90 -13.34
C SER A 206 2.12 16.24 -12.61
N ALA A 207 1.00 16.83 -12.21
CA ALA A 207 0.97 18.10 -11.49
C ALA A 207 1.49 17.98 -10.06
N MET A 208 1.11 16.93 -9.35
CA MET A 208 1.55 16.68 -7.98
C MET A 208 3.05 16.41 -7.92
N ILE A 209 3.58 15.61 -8.85
CA ILE A 209 5.01 15.34 -8.96
C ILE A 209 5.76 16.63 -9.24
N ARG A 210 5.34 17.42 -10.24
CA ARG A 210 5.98 18.69 -10.56
C ARG A 210 6.03 19.65 -9.36
N LYS A 211 4.93 19.74 -8.62
CA LYS A 211 4.80 20.62 -7.45
C LYS A 211 5.67 20.18 -6.28
N HIS A 212 5.70 18.90 -5.95
CA HIS A 212 6.26 18.41 -4.70
C HIS A 212 7.66 17.79 -4.85
N LEU A 213 7.95 17.18 -5.99
CA LEU A 213 9.19 16.45 -6.23
C LEU A 213 10.06 17.07 -7.33
N GLY A 214 9.46 17.93 -8.18
CA GLY A 214 10.16 18.60 -9.29
C GLY A 214 9.85 17.98 -10.66
N LYS A 215 10.62 18.38 -11.66
CA LYS A 215 10.35 18.01 -13.07
C LYS A 215 10.83 16.61 -13.43
N THR A 216 11.83 16.11 -12.73
CA THR A 216 12.40 14.77 -12.89
C THR A 216 12.51 14.10 -11.52
N ILE A 217 12.10 12.83 -11.43
CA ILE A 217 12.18 12.03 -10.22
C ILE A 217 12.94 10.73 -10.45
N ASP A 218 13.39 10.11 -9.35
CA ASP A 218 14.13 8.86 -9.42
C ASP A 218 13.20 7.69 -9.75
N ILE A 219 12.17 7.49 -8.95
CA ILE A 219 11.30 6.32 -9.02
C ILE A 219 9.83 6.74 -9.13
N HIS A 220 9.14 6.18 -10.12
CA HIS A 220 7.68 6.19 -10.19
C HIS A 220 7.16 4.75 -10.21
N ALA A 221 6.26 4.43 -9.27
CA ALA A 221 5.82 3.06 -9.09
C ALA A 221 4.29 2.93 -9.01
N GLY A 222 3.78 1.72 -9.31
CA GLY A 222 2.36 1.41 -9.25
C GLY A 222 2.05 -0.02 -9.64
N GLY A 223 0.76 -0.36 -9.81
CA GLY A 223 0.32 -1.63 -10.36
C GLY A 223 0.56 -1.74 -11.87
N ALA A 224 0.74 -2.95 -12.37
CA ALA A 224 0.92 -3.18 -13.81
C ALA A 224 -0.27 -2.72 -14.68
N ASP A 225 -1.45 -2.54 -14.09
CA ASP A 225 -2.63 -1.97 -14.76
C ASP A 225 -2.52 -0.46 -15.03
N LEU A 226 -1.60 0.22 -14.36
CA LEU A 226 -1.33 1.64 -14.58
C LEU A 226 -0.35 1.88 -15.73
N ILE A 227 0.39 0.87 -16.20
CA ILE A 227 1.33 1.00 -17.32
C ILE A 227 0.64 1.71 -18.49
N PHE A 228 -0.54 1.24 -18.86
CA PHE A 228 -1.35 1.85 -19.90
C PHE A 228 -2.84 1.88 -19.47
N PRO A 229 -3.52 3.02 -19.67
CA PRO A 229 -3.01 4.27 -20.26
C PRO A 229 -2.36 5.25 -19.28
N HIS A 230 -2.43 5.03 -17.94
CA HIS A 230 -2.16 6.05 -16.94
C HIS A 230 -0.72 6.57 -16.96
N HIS A 231 0.27 5.72 -16.74
CA HIS A 231 1.69 6.10 -16.70
C HIS A 231 2.22 6.53 -18.09
N GLU A 232 1.73 5.90 -19.18
CA GLU A 232 2.07 6.35 -20.54
C GLU A 232 1.61 7.80 -20.77
N ASN A 233 0.39 8.15 -20.32
CA ASN A 233 -0.15 9.48 -20.40
C ASN A 233 0.61 10.48 -19.52
N GLU A 234 1.03 10.07 -18.32
CA GLU A 234 1.84 10.91 -17.44
C GLU A 234 3.20 11.26 -18.06
N ILE A 235 3.85 10.28 -18.73
CA ILE A 235 5.10 10.54 -19.47
C ILE A 235 4.88 11.60 -20.52
N ALA A 236 3.84 11.43 -21.36
CA ALA A 236 3.52 12.37 -22.43
C ALA A 236 3.26 13.77 -21.89
N GLN A 237 2.43 13.90 -20.85
CA GLN A 237 2.12 15.17 -20.19
C GLN A 237 3.36 15.84 -19.62
N SER A 238 4.11 15.10 -18.82
CA SER A 238 5.22 15.66 -18.05
C SER A 238 6.41 16.01 -18.93
N GLU A 239 6.80 15.13 -19.88
CA GLU A 239 7.93 15.41 -20.79
C GLU A 239 7.62 16.55 -21.75
N CYS A 240 6.40 16.62 -22.30
CA CYS A 240 6.00 17.73 -23.15
C CYS A 240 5.88 19.05 -22.39
N ALA A 241 5.30 19.06 -21.19
CA ALA A 241 5.18 20.27 -20.40
C ALA A 241 6.53 20.79 -19.89
N ASN A 242 7.40 19.90 -19.43
CA ASN A 242 8.66 20.27 -18.77
C ASN A 242 9.87 20.34 -19.74
N GLY A 243 9.82 19.63 -20.87
CA GLY A 243 10.92 19.58 -21.85
C GLY A 243 12.13 18.76 -21.38
N CYS A 244 11.95 17.85 -20.42
CA CYS A 244 13.00 16.99 -19.89
C CYS A 244 12.44 15.61 -19.56
N LYS A 245 13.33 14.64 -19.31
CA LYS A 245 12.95 13.28 -18.85
C LYS A 245 12.14 13.38 -17.56
N PHE A 246 11.05 12.62 -17.47
CA PHE A 246 10.14 12.67 -16.33
C PHE A 246 10.60 11.76 -15.18
N VAL A 247 10.87 10.49 -15.45
CA VAL A 247 11.20 9.48 -14.43
C VAL A 247 12.40 8.64 -14.87
N ASN A 248 13.32 8.36 -13.96
CA ASN A 248 14.46 7.50 -14.24
C ASN A 248 14.09 6.02 -14.20
N TYR A 249 13.37 5.58 -13.16
CA TYR A 249 13.00 4.16 -12.97
C TYR A 249 11.49 4.02 -12.83
N TRP A 250 10.89 3.30 -13.77
CA TRP A 250 9.47 2.92 -13.75
C TRP A 250 9.33 1.52 -13.18
N LEU A 251 8.63 1.37 -12.06
CA LEU A 251 8.50 0.10 -11.37
C LEU A 251 7.02 -0.33 -11.30
N HIS A 252 6.75 -1.60 -11.61
CA HIS A 252 5.37 -2.10 -11.62
C HIS A 252 5.27 -3.44 -10.92
N ASN A 253 4.31 -3.56 -9.99
CA ASN A 253 3.99 -4.84 -9.38
C ASN A 253 2.93 -5.61 -10.18
N GLY A 254 3.05 -6.94 -10.16
CA GLY A 254 2.09 -7.83 -10.78
C GLY A 254 0.72 -7.83 -10.08
N PHE A 255 -0.27 -8.41 -10.77
CA PHE A 255 -1.65 -8.48 -10.29
C PHE A 255 -1.83 -9.49 -9.14
N VAL A 256 -2.95 -9.37 -8.44
CA VAL A 256 -3.53 -10.48 -7.68
C VAL A 256 -4.50 -11.22 -8.60
N THR A 257 -4.37 -12.55 -8.65
CA THR A 257 -5.27 -13.44 -9.38
C THR A 257 -6.04 -14.32 -8.42
N ILE A 258 -7.25 -14.70 -8.82
CA ILE A 258 -8.11 -15.66 -8.12
C ILE A 258 -8.59 -16.63 -9.17
N ASN A 259 -8.34 -17.93 -8.98
CA ASN A 259 -8.62 -18.96 -9.99
C ASN A 259 -7.98 -18.64 -11.37
N LYS A 260 -6.74 -18.11 -11.35
CA LYS A 260 -5.97 -17.67 -12.54
C LYS A 260 -6.59 -16.48 -13.29
N GLU A 261 -7.64 -15.88 -12.78
CA GLU A 261 -8.25 -14.68 -13.35
C GLU A 261 -7.88 -13.46 -12.53
N LYS A 262 -7.71 -12.30 -13.18
CA LYS A 262 -7.44 -11.04 -12.48
C LYS A 262 -8.61 -10.72 -11.53
N MET A 263 -8.30 -10.44 -10.27
CA MET A 263 -9.29 -9.98 -9.30
C MET A 263 -9.94 -8.68 -9.80
N SER A 264 -11.26 -8.65 -9.89
CA SER A 264 -12.01 -7.45 -10.28
C SER A 264 -13.42 -7.41 -9.69
N LYS A 265 -13.95 -6.19 -9.50
CA LYS A 265 -15.34 -5.99 -9.04
C LYS A 265 -16.38 -6.55 -10.00
N SER A 266 -16.12 -6.48 -11.29
CA SER A 266 -17.03 -6.95 -12.34
C SER A 266 -17.21 -8.47 -12.35
N LEU A 267 -16.20 -9.21 -11.89
CA LEU A 267 -16.23 -10.69 -11.78
C LEU A 267 -16.78 -11.18 -10.43
N GLY A 268 -17.06 -10.27 -9.48
CA GLY A 268 -17.56 -10.66 -8.15
C GLY A 268 -16.55 -11.41 -7.27
N ASN A 269 -15.28 -11.50 -7.69
CA ASN A 269 -14.17 -12.16 -6.99
C ASN A 269 -13.33 -11.15 -6.17
N PHE A 270 -13.98 -10.15 -5.58
CA PHE A 270 -13.34 -9.00 -4.95
C PHE A 270 -13.20 -9.22 -3.44
N LEU A 271 -11.98 -9.11 -2.92
CA LEU A 271 -11.66 -9.27 -1.50
C LEU A 271 -11.18 -7.95 -0.91
N THR A 272 -11.88 -7.48 0.12
CA THR A 272 -11.46 -6.26 0.82
C THR A 272 -10.37 -6.56 1.85
N ILE A 273 -9.54 -5.57 2.17
CA ILE A 273 -8.54 -5.67 3.24
C ILE A 273 -9.24 -5.87 4.59
N ASP A 274 -10.33 -5.14 4.81
CA ASP A 274 -11.12 -5.23 6.06
C ASP A 274 -11.65 -6.66 6.29
N ASP A 275 -12.11 -7.34 5.22
CA ASP A 275 -12.58 -8.73 5.34
C ASP A 275 -11.43 -9.71 5.61
N LEU A 276 -10.28 -9.51 5.00
CA LEU A 276 -9.10 -10.33 5.26
C LEU A 276 -8.59 -10.18 6.69
N LEU A 277 -8.60 -8.94 7.22
CA LEU A 277 -8.15 -8.65 8.58
C LEU A 277 -9.07 -9.21 9.68
N LYS A 278 -10.30 -9.62 9.36
CA LYS A 278 -11.16 -10.36 10.30
C LYS A 278 -10.65 -11.78 10.58
N THR A 279 -9.88 -12.36 9.66
CA THR A 279 -9.43 -13.75 9.74
C THR A 279 -7.92 -13.88 9.87
N TYR A 280 -7.17 -12.96 9.26
CA TYR A 280 -5.71 -12.99 9.17
C TYR A 280 -5.12 -11.70 9.69
N ASP A 281 -4.01 -11.79 10.42
CA ASP A 281 -3.25 -10.62 10.84
C ASP A 281 -2.46 -9.97 9.69
N ALA A 282 -1.99 -8.76 9.94
CA ALA A 282 -1.20 -7.99 8.97
C ALA A 282 0.07 -8.73 8.50
N ASN A 283 0.77 -9.38 9.43
CA ASN A 283 1.98 -10.14 9.11
C ASN A 283 1.68 -11.27 8.12
N THR A 284 0.55 -11.96 8.29
CA THR A 284 0.10 -13.03 7.39
C THR A 284 -0.17 -12.50 5.98
N ILE A 285 -0.89 -11.37 5.86
CA ILE A 285 -1.18 -10.74 4.56
C ILE A 285 0.13 -10.26 3.90
N ARG A 286 1.02 -9.61 4.66
CA ARG A 286 2.34 -9.19 4.16
C ARG A 286 3.16 -10.39 3.70
N PHE A 287 3.25 -11.44 4.51
CA PHE A 287 3.98 -12.64 4.17
C PHE A 287 3.48 -13.27 2.88
N PHE A 288 2.17 -13.46 2.75
CA PHE A 288 1.53 -13.95 1.53
C PHE A 288 1.96 -13.14 0.29
N ILE A 289 1.92 -11.81 0.39
CA ILE A 289 2.31 -10.91 -0.70
C ILE A 289 3.81 -11.04 -1.03
N LEU A 290 4.67 -11.22 -0.03
CA LEU A 290 6.13 -11.24 -0.18
C LEU A 290 6.70 -12.61 -0.57
N THR A 291 5.91 -13.67 -0.56
CA THR A 291 6.34 -15.01 -1.02
C THR A 291 6.66 -15.04 -2.51
N ASN A 292 6.05 -14.17 -3.30
CA ASN A 292 6.29 -14.07 -4.74
C ASN A 292 7.04 -12.77 -5.06
N HIS A 293 7.92 -12.85 -6.04
CA HIS A 293 8.60 -11.66 -6.56
C HIS A 293 7.57 -10.61 -6.98
N TYR A 294 7.82 -9.33 -6.66
CA TYR A 294 6.83 -8.26 -6.85
C TYR A 294 6.30 -8.12 -8.29
N ARG A 295 7.12 -8.41 -9.30
CA ARG A 295 6.72 -8.35 -10.72
C ARG A 295 5.81 -9.49 -11.17
N MET A 296 5.81 -10.60 -10.43
CA MET A 296 4.99 -11.75 -10.78
C MET A 296 3.57 -11.60 -10.23
N PRO A 297 2.55 -12.13 -10.92
CA PRO A 297 1.23 -12.25 -10.32
C PRO A 297 1.29 -13.09 -9.04
N VAL A 298 0.42 -12.77 -8.08
CA VAL A 298 0.23 -13.58 -6.87
C VAL A 298 -1.15 -14.21 -6.91
N GLU A 299 -1.20 -15.53 -6.86
CA GLU A 299 -2.45 -16.29 -6.84
C GLU A 299 -2.99 -16.38 -5.43
N PHE A 300 -4.18 -15.85 -5.24
CA PHE A 300 -4.89 -15.94 -3.96
C PHE A 300 -5.67 -17.26 -3.89
N SER A 301 -5.49 -17.97 -2.77
CA SER A 301 -6.38 -19.03 -2.30
C SER A 301 -6.36 -19.09 -0.77
N ASP A 302 -7.36 -19.73 -0.18
CA ASP A 302 -7.39 -19.92 1.26
C ASP A 302 -6.19 -20.74 1.76
N GLU A 303 -5.76 -21.74 0.98
CA GLU A 303 -4.58 -22.56 1.30
C GLU A 303 -3.30 -21.71 1.29
N SER A 304 -3.18 -20.76 0.37
CA SER A 304 -2.02 -19.88 0.29
C SER A 304 -1.92 -18.95 1.50
N LEU A 305 -3.04 -18.41 1.99
CA LEU A 305 -3.07 -17.61 3.23
C LEU A 305 -2.87 -18.47 4.48
N GLN A 306 -3.42 -19.67 4.55
CA GLN A 306 -3.16 -20.60 5.66
C GLN A 306 -1.68 -20.97 5.72
N SER A 307 -1.06 -21.26 4.60
CA SER A 307 0.39 -21.51 4.51
C SER A 307 1.20 -20.30 4.97
N ALA A 308 0.81 -19.09 4.55
CA ALA A 308 1.43 -17.84 5.00
C ALA A 308 1.30 -17.66 6.51
N SER A 309 0.11 -17.92 7.09
CA SER A 309 -0.14 -17.86 8.53
C SER A 309 0.75 -18.84 9.31
N ALA A 310 0.90 -20.06 8.81
CA ALA A 310 1.80 -21.05 9.43
C ALA A 310 3.27 -20.59 9.40
N GLY A 311 3.72 -19.99 8.28
CA GLY A 311 5.04 -19.40 8.14
C GLY A 311 5.28 -18.27 9.14
N VAL A 312 4.34 -17.32 9.21
CA VAL A 312 4.39 -16.19 10.16
C VAL A 312 4.44 -16.70 11.60
N LYS A 313 3.55 -17.61 12.00
CA LYS A 313 3.54 -18.20 13.35
C LYS A 313 4.88 -18.84 13.70
N ARG A 314 5.49 -19.56 12.76
CA ARG A 314 6.82 -20.14 12.97
C ARG A 314 7.88 -19.05 13.20
N MET A 315 7.86 -17.96 12.45
CA MET A 315 8.80 -16.85 12.58
C MET A 315 8.61 -16.11 13.92
N LEU A 316 7.37 -15.76 14.27
CA LEU A 316 7.03 -15.03 15.50
C LEU A 316 7.24 -15.85 16.76
N ASN A 317 7.20 -17.19 16.67
CA ASN A 317 7.52 -18.12 17.76
C ASN A 317 9.03 -18.37 17.90
N ALA A 318 9.89 -17.62 17.22
CA ALA A 318 11.31 -17.61 17.49
C ALA A 318 11.57 -17.31 18.97
N LYS A 319 12.58 -17.95 19.55
CA LYS A 319 13.00 -17.65 20.93
C LYS A 319 13.43 -16.18 21.00
N GLN A 320 12.61 -15.39 21.66
CA GLN A 320 12.83 -13.97 21.82
C GLN A 320 13.84 -13.72 22.94
N THR A 321 14.84 -12.93 22.66
CA THR A 321 15.78 -12.37 23.65
C THR A 321 15.64 -10.85 23.63
N PRO A 322 16.05 -10.12 24.67
CA PRO A 322 16.12 -8.67 24.60
C PRO A 322 16.89 -8.21 23.35
N ILE A 323 16.38 -7.19 22.69
CA ILE A 323 17.11 -6.62 21.52
C ILE A 323 18.38 -5.94 22.03
N ASP A 324 19.50 -6.39 21.50
CA ASP A 324 20.81 -5.76 21.77
C ASP A 324 21.11 -4.70 20.72
N GLU A 325 20.89 -3.43 21.08
CA GLU A 325 21.16 -2.32 20.17
C GLU A 325 22.65 -2.11 19.89
N SER A 326 23.53 -2.67 20.72
CA SER A 326 24.98 -2.62 20.50
C SER A 326 25.49 -3.70 19.53
N PHE A 327 24.65 -4.70 19.25
CA PHE A 327 25.01 -5.79 18.34
C PHE A 327 25.03 -5.31 16.88
N ASP A 328 26.20 -5.38 16.26
CA ASP A 328 26.41 -4.97 14.88
C ASP A 328 25.97 -6.06 13.90
N ILE A 329 24.70 -6.00 13.48
CA ILE A 329 24.14 -6.96 12.54
C ILE A 329 24.84 -6.97 11.19
N THR A 330 25.52 -5.88 10.79
CA THR A 330 26.19 -5.78 9.48
C THR A 330 27.35 -6.75 9.32
N LYS A 331 27.86 -7.28 10.42
CA LYS A 331 28.93 -8.30 10.44
C LYS A 331 28.41 -9.71 10.22
N THR A 332 27.11 -9.95 10.37
CA THR A 332 26.52 -11.29 10.20
C THR A 332 26.42 -11.67 8.72
N ASP A 333 26.51 -12.97 8.45
CA ASP A 333 26.37 -13.47 7.08
C ASP A 333 24.91 -13.33 6.59
N GLU A 334 23.93 -13.44 7.48
CA GLU A 334 22.52 -13.25 7.17
C GLU A 334 22.21 -11.82 6.72
N TYR A 335 22.81 -10.82 7.35
CA TYR A 335 22.69 -9.44 6.88
C TYR A 335 23.22 -9.28 5.46
N LYS A 336 24.41 -9.82 5.17
CA LYS A 336 25.01 -9.73 3.83
C LYS A 336 24.15 -10.43 2.78
N GLN A 337 23.66 -11.64 3.08
CA GLN A 337 22.77 -12.40 2.21
C GLN A 337 21.42 -11.69 2.00
N PHE A 338 20.86 -11.08 3.07
CA PHE A 338 19.62 -10.31 2.97
C PHE A 338 19.79 -9.09 2.07
N VAL A 339 20.87 -8.34 2.25
CA VAL A 339 21.20 -7.20 1.39
C VAL A 339 21.41 -7.63 -0.05
N GLU A 340 22.14 -8.72 -0.30
CA GLU A 340 22.33 -9.28 -1.64
C GLU A 340 20.98 -9.65 -2.28
N ALA A 341 20.10 -10.33 -1.55
CA ALA A 341 18.78 -10.70 -2.03
C ALA A 341 17.91 -9.47 -2.37
N MET A 342 17.91 -8.47 -1.50
CA MET A 342 17.10 -7.26 -1.70
C MET A 342 17.71 -6.34 -2.77
N ASP A 343 19.03 -6.32 -2.92
CA ASP A 343 19.73 -5.58 -3.98
C ASP A 343 19.48 -6.18 -5.37
N GLU A 344 19.06 -7.44 -5.46
CA GLU A 344 18.68 -8.11 -6.70
C GLU A 344 17.16 -7.95 -6.94
N ASP A 345 16.75 -6.75 -7.31
CA ASP A 345 15.38 -6.42 -7.72
C ASP A 345 14.33 -6.76 -6.65
N LEU A 346 14.63 -6.49 -5.37
CA LEU A 346 13.76 -6.76 -4.22
C LEU A 346 13.31 -8.23 -4.12
N ASN A 347 14.25 -9.15 -4.13
CA ASN A 347 13.95 -10.59 -4.02
C ASN A 347 13.49 -10.98 -2.61
N THR A 348 12.25 -10.61 -2.29
CA THR A 348 11.65 -10.86 -0.97
C THR A 348 11.51 -12.33 -0.64
N SER A 349 11.37 -13.21 -1.63
CA SER A 349 11.32 -14.66 -1.39
C SER A 349 12.63 -15.19 -0.80
N LYS A 350 13.78 -14.75 -1.33
CA LYS A 350 15.09 -15.06 -0.73
C LYS A 350 15.23 -14.41 0.66
N ALA A 351 14.82 -13.16 0.82
CA ALA A 351 14.87 -12.47 2.09
C ALA A 351 14.06 -13.21 3.18
N LEU A 352 12.85 -13.70 2.86
CA LEU A 352 12.05 -14.52 3.78
C LEU A 352 12.76 -15.83 4.20
N ALA A 353 13.47 -16.50 3.27
CA ALA A 353 14.22 -17.69 3.60
C ALA A 353 15.32 -17.40 4.65
N ILE A 354 15.99 -16.26 4.54
CA ILE A 354 17.00 -15.82 5.51
C ILE A 354 16.39 -15.54 6.88
N LEU A 355 15.17 -14.96 6.93
CA LEU A 355 14.46 -14.78 8.21
C LEU A 355 14.13 -16.13 8.87
N PHE A 356 13.82 -17.17 8.11
CA PHE A 356 13.62 -18.52 8.67
C PHE A 356 14.93 -19.14 9.17
N ASP A 357 16.05 -18.92 8.53
CA ASP A 357 17.35 -19.38 9.01
C ASP A 357 17.71 -18.66 10.32
N LEU A 358 17.48 -17.37 10.43
CA LEU A 358 17.63 -16.61 11.67
C LEU A 358 16.67 -17.10 12.77
N THR A 359 15.41 -17.43 12.42
CA THR A 359 14.46 -18.05 13.35
C THR A 359 15.03 -19.37 13.94
N ASN A 360 15.59 -20.23 13.08
CA ASN A 360 16.19 -21.48 13.53
C ASN A 360 17.43 -21.24 14.41
N LYS A 361 18.24 -20.21 14.12
CA LYS A 361 19.41 -19.81 14.91
C LYS A 361 19.00 -19.23 16.27
N ALA A 362 17.98 -18.37 16.31
CA ALA A 362 17.43 -17.81 17.55
C ALA A 362 16.94 -18.93 18.47
N ASN A 363 16.25 -19.95 17.93
CA ASN A 363 15.78 -21.12 18.69
C ASN A 363 16.91 -22.00 19.22
N LYS A 364 18.14 -21.84 18.71
CA LYS A 364 19.35 -22.52 19.17
C LYS A 364 20.25 -21.62 20.04
N ASP A 365 19.74 -20.51 20.49
CA ASP A 365 20.47 -19.53 21.32
C ASP A 365 21.76 -19.00 20.67
N VAL A 366 21.79 -18.89 19.33
CA VAL A 366 22.92 -18.28 18.66
C VAL A 366 22.92 -16.77 18.95
N GLU A 367 24.05 -16.26 19.43
CA GLU A 367 24.24 -14.87 19.82
C GLU A 367 23.82 -13.91 18.69
N GLY A 368 23.06 -12.87 19.02
CA GLY A 368 22.60 -11.85 18.08
C GLY A 368 21.58 -12.32 17.02
N ALA A 369 21.23 -13.62 16.97
CA ALA A 369 20.33 -14.14 15.95
C ALA A 369 18.94 -13.53 16.04
N PHE A 370 18.37 -13.38 17.23
CA PHE A 370 17.05 -12.73 17.37
C PHE A 370 17.12 -11.23 17.07
N THR A 371 18.14 -10.52 17.53
CA THR A 371 18.33 -9.10 17.20
C THR A 371 18.43 -8.89 15.67
N THR A 372 19.18 -9.75 14.97
CA THR A 372 19.29 -9.70 13.50
C THR A 372 17.95 -10.01 12.84
N LEU A 373 17.25 -11.06 13.29
CA LEU A 373 15.91 -11.41 12.81
C LEU A 373 14.94 -10.24 12.96
N TYR A 374 14.88 -9.64 14.14
CA TYR A 374 14.00 -8.53 14.45
C TYR A 374 14.23 -7.33 13.52
N LYS A 375 15.50 -6.88 13.39
CA LYS A 375 15.86 -5.72 12.56
C LYS A 375 15.63 -5.98 11.07
N LEU A 376 15.93 -7.19 10.54
CA LEU A 376 15.70 -7.50 9.14
C LEU A 376 14.21 -7.75 8.82
N ALA A 377 13.46 -8.31 9.74
CA ALA A 377 12.01 -8.48 9.59
C ALA A 377 11.27 -7.13 9.55
N ASP A 378 11.73 -6.14 10.32
CA ASP A 378 11.17 -4.77 10.27
C ASP A 378 11.36 -4.12 8.89
N VAL A 379 12.46 -4.39 8.20
CA VAL A 379 12.66 -3.93 6.80
C VAL A 379 11.56 -4.48 5.88
N LEU A 380 11.07 -5.69 6.15
CA LEU A 380 9.93 -6.27 5.43
C LEU A 380 8.57 -5.89 6.07
N GLY A 381 8.56 -5.01 7.06
CA GLY A 381 7.38 -4.51 7.75
C GLY A 381 6.67 -5.54 8.62
N PHE A 382 7.36 -6.61 9.03
CA PHE A 382 6.83 -7.53 10.03
C PHE A 382 6.97 -6.96 11.44
N SER A 383 5.95 -7.16 12.24
CA SER A 383 5.95 -6.79 13.66
C SER A 383 6.01 -8.04 14.53
N PHE A 384 6.94 -8.05 15.48
CA PHE A 384 6.97 -9.04 16.57
C PHE A 384 6.13 -8.61 17.76
N SER A 385 5.65 -7.37 17.76
CA SER A 385 4.71 -6.89 18.76
C SER A 385 3.39 -7.62 18.55
N LYS A 386 2.82 -8.16 19.62
CA LYS A 386 1.43 -8.60 19.57
C LYS A 386 0.55 -7.37 19.38
N PRO A 387 -0.54 -7.47 18.62
CA PRO A 387 -1.46 -6.34 18.49
C PRO A 387 -1.92 -5.93 19.89
N GLU A 388 -1.58 -4.73 20.31
CA GLU A 388 -2.21 -4.14 21.47
C GLU A 388 -3.64 -3.80 21.08
N LEU A 389 -4.60 -4.26 21.88
CA LEU A 389 -5.99 -3.84 21.72
C LEU A 389 -6.09 -2.34 21.97
N SER A 390 -6.75 -1.61 21.08
CA SER A 390 -7.14 -0.24 21.39
C SER A 390 -8.04 -0.21 22.64
N GLU A 391 -8.09 0.92 23.32
CA GLU A 391 -8.99 1.08 24.48
C GLU A 391 -10.45 0.74 24.12
N GLU A 392 -10.89 1.10 22.90
CA GLU A 392 -12.24 0.82 22.43
C GLU A 392 -12.45 -0.69 22.24
N GLU A 393 -11.53 -1.38 21.57
CA GLU A 393 -11.57 -2.84 21.38
C GLU A 393 -11.49 -3.59 22.70
N LEU A 394 -10.63 -3.15 23.63
CA LEU A 394 -10.55 -3.75 24.96
C LEU A 394 -11.85 -3.57 25.74
N ASN A 395 -12.43 -2.36 25.71
CA ASN A 395 -13.69 -2.08 26.37
C ASN A 395 -14.85 -2.92 25.80
N ASP A 396 -14.89 -3.12 24.48
CA ASP A 396 -15.93 -3.96 23.87
C ASP A 396 -15.76 -5.44 24.22
N LYS A 397 -14.53 -5.94 24.31
CA LYS A 397 -14.25 -7.30 24.83
C LYS A 397 -14.63 -7.44 26.30
N LEU A 398 -14.31 -6.44 27.14
CA LEU A 398 -14.69 -6.43 28.55
C LEU A 398 -16.22 -6.46 28.73
N LYS A 399 -17.00 -5.73 27.91
CA LYS A 399 -18.47 -5.80 27.91
C LYS A 399 -18.97 -7.19 27.57
N GLN A 400 -18.39 -7.88 26.59
CA GLN A 400 -18.76 -9.23 26.20
C GLN A 400 -18.48 -10.24 27.35
N VAL A 401 -17.26 -10.13 27.94
CA VAL A 401 -16.89 -10.96 29.10
C VAL A 401 -17.81 -10.67 30.29
N SER A 402 -18.15 -9.43 30.57
CA SER A 402 -19.08 -9.02 31.63
C SER A 402 -20.45 -9.63 31.41
N ALA A 403 -20.96 -9.62 30.20
CA ALA A 403 -22.25 -10.25 29.87
C ALA A 403 -22.22 -11.77 30.05
N GLU A 404 -21.15 -12.45 29.64
CA GLU A 404 -21.01 -13.92 29.78
C GLU A 404 -20.85 -14.36 31.25
N LEU A 405 -20.15 -13.53 32.02
CA LEU A 405 -19.92 -13.80 33.45
C LEU A 405 -21.02 -13.26 34.39
N GLU A 406 -21.98 -12.53 33.86
CA GLU A 406 -23.06 -11.85 34.61
C GLU A 406 -22.50 -10.92 35.71
N LYS A 407 -21.36 -10.28 35.47
CA LYS A 407 -20.67 -9.38 36.39
C LYS A 407 -19.97 -8.26 35.61
N ASP A 408 -20.18 -7.00 36.03
CA ASP A 408 -19.56 -5.84 35.38
C ASP A 408 -18.06 -5.77 35.69
N TYR A 409 -17.26 -5.69 34.61
CA TYR A 409 -15.82 -5.50 34.66
C TYR A 409 -15.45 -4.24 33.88
N SER A 410 -14.69 -3.35 34.49
CA SER A 410 -14.17 -2.15 33.88
C SER A 410 -12.68 -2.24 33.48
N SER A 411 -12.00 -3.33 33.89
CA SER A 411 -10.60 -3.57 33.50
C SER A 411 -10.23 -5.05 33.58
N MET A 412 -9.14 -5.40 32.88
CA MET A 412 -8.57 -6.76 32.93
C MET A 412 -8.04 -7.15 34.30
N GLU A 413 -7.54 -6.17 35.07
CA GLU A 413 -7.03 -6.41 36.44
C GLU A 413 -8.11 -6.92 37.36
N GLN A 414 -9.36 -6.43 37.24
CA GLN A 414 -10.49 -6.92 38.00
C GLN A 414 -10.81 -8.38 37.69
N ILE A 415 -10.79 -8.75 36.41
CA ILE A 415 -11.06 -10.15 36.00
C ILE A 415 -9.96 -11.09 36.49
N ILE A 416 -8.70 -10.66 36.39
CA ILE A 416 -7.54 -11.43 36.84
C ILE A 416 -7.60 -11.63 38.37
N GLU A 417 -7.93 -10.60 39.14
CA GLU A 417 -8.04 -10.70 40.60
C GLU A 417 -9.21 -11.60 41.01
N ASP A 418 -10.36 -11.52 40.34
CA ASP A 418 -11.49 -12.42 40.58
C ASP A 418 -11.12 -13.89 40.32
N ARG A 419 -10.40 -14.15 39.23
CA ARG A 419 -9.92 -15.52 38.96
C ARG A 419 -8.93 -15.99 40.01
N LYS A 420 -8.05 -15.13 40.47
CA LYS A 420 -7.08 -15.42 41.53
C LYS A 420 -7.80 -15.76 42.85
N ASN A 421 -8.79 -14.99 43.21
CA ASN A 421 -9.61 -15.22 44.40
C ASN A 421 -10.36 -16.55 44.29
N ALA A 422 -11.01 -16.84 43.17
CA ALA A 422 -11.68 -18.12 42.93
C ALA A 422 -10.72 -19.31 43.07
N ARG A 423 -9.48 -19.19 42.58
CA ARG A 423 -8.43 -20.23 42.75
C ARG A 423 -7.99 -20.39 44.19
N ALA A 424 -7.85 -19.29 44.95
CA ALA A 424 -7.50 -19.30 46.38
C ALA A 424 -8.57 -20.02 47.22
N GLU A 425 -9.83 -19.81 46.87
CA GLU A 425 -11.00 -20.45 47.49
C GLU A 425 -11.24 -21.88 46.97
N LYS A 426 -10.39 -22.38 46.06
CA LYS A 426 -10.54 -23.69 45.39
C LYS A 426 -11.83 -23.83 44.57
N ASN A 427 -12.41 -22.71 44.15
CA ASN A 427 -13.55 -22.66 43.24
C ASN A 427 -13.09 -22.72 41.78
N TRP A 428 -12.70 -23.92 41.36
CA TRP A 428 -12.17 -24.16 40.03
C TRP A 428 -13.18 -23.89 38.94
N ALA A 429 -14.48 -24.10 39.20
CA ALA A 429 -15.54 -23.87 38.22
C ALA A 429 -15.63 -22.41 37.80
N ILE A 430 -15.52 -21.47 38.75
CA ILE A 430 -15.50 -20.02 38.44
C ILE A 430 -14.19 -19.63 37.73
N ALA A 431 -13.06 -20.14 38.21
CA ALA A 431 -11.75 -19.84 37.59
C ALA A 431 -11.68 -20.30 36.13
N ASP A 432 -12.26 -21.47 35.82
CA ASP A 432 -12.34 -21.99 34.45
C ASP A 432 -13.38 -21.22 33.59
N LYS A 433 -14.53 -20.85 34.18
CA LYS A 433 -15.53 -20.01 33.48
C LYS A 433 -14.93 -18.68 33.04
N ILE A 434 -14.17 -18.02 33.93
CA ILE A 434 -13.45 -16.75 33.58
C ILE A 434 -12.45 -17.00 32.46
N ARG A 435 -11.68 -18.06 32.49
CA ARG A 435 -10.71 -18.40 31.46
C ARG A 435 -11.38 -18.62 30.11
N VAL A 436 -12.47 -19.35 30.08
CA VAL A 436 -13.24 -19.65 28.87
C VAL A 436 -13.85 -18.36 28.28
N ALA A 437 -14.45 -17.51 29.12
CA ALA A 437 -15.04 -16.24 28.69
C ALA A 437 -14.00 -15.32 28.04
N LEU A 438 -12.80 -15.24 28.60
CA LEU A 438 -11.69 -14.49 28.01
C LEU A 438 -11.20 -15.14 26.71
N ASP A 439 -11.09 -16.48 26.69
CA ASP A 439 -10.67 -17.23 25.50
C ASP A 439 -11.65 -17.03 24.32
N ASN A 440 -12.96 -16.95 24.60
CA ASN A 440 -14.01 -16.69 23.61
C ASN A 440 -13.89 -15.32 22.96
N VAL A 441 -13.40 -14.30 23.67
CA VAL A 441 -13.14 -12.97 23.12
C VAL A 441 -11.71 -12.81 22.62
N GLY A 442 -10.93 -13.89 22.54
CA GLY A 442 -9.57 -13.87 22.00
C GLY A 442 -8.51 -13.29 22.95
N ILE A 443 -8.73 -13.42 24.28
CA ILE A 443 -7.76 -13.04 25.32
C ILE A 443 -7.28 -14.31 26.05
N ILE A 444 -5.95 -14.48 26.12
CA ILE A 444 -5.32 -15.62 26.79
C ILE A 444 -4.66 -15.17 28.10
N LEU A 445 -4.91 -15.86 29.19
CA LEU A 445 -4.22 -15.64 30.45
C LEU A 445 -2.96 -16.50 30.52
N LYS A 446 -1.84 -15.90 30.93
CA LYS A 446 -0.57 -16.56 31.21
C LYS A 446 -0.24 -16.48 32.71
N ASP A 447 -0.21 -17.63 33.37
CA ASP A 447 0.17 -17.74 34.78
C ASP A 447 1.71 -17.90 34.87
N SER A 448 2.36 -17.09 35.70
CA SER A 448 3.79 -17.17 36.03
C SER A 448 3.99 -17.13 37.56
N LYS A 449 5.25 -17.29 38.00
CA LYS A 449 5.59 -17.14 39.44
C LYS A 449 5.42 -15.68 39.92
N GLU A 450 5.47 -14.73 39.00
CA GLU A 450 5.38 -13.29 39.28
C GLU A 450 3.93 -12.77 39.18
N GLY A 451 3.00 -13.58 38.69
CA GLY A 451 1.59 -13.25 38.58
C GLY A 451 0.96 -13.75 37.28
N THR A 452 -0.32 -13.39 37.09
CA THR A 452 -1.06 -13.67 35.85
C THR A 452 -0.97 -12.43 34.93
N THR A 453 -0.51 -12.64 33.73
CA THR A 453 -0.56 -11.66 32.63
C THR A 453 -1.55 -12.10 31.56
N TRP A 454 -1.89 -11.24 30.66
CA TRP A 454 -2.77 -11.55 29.53
C TRP A 454 -2.20 -11.10 28.20
N GLU A 455 -2.66 -11.73 27.14
CA GLU A 455 -2.32 -11.36 25.78
C GLU A 455 -3.48 -11.66 24.84
N THR A 456 -3.49 -11.04 23.67
CA THR A 456 -4.41 -11.37 22.58
C THR A 456 -4.00 -12.67 21.88
N LYS A 457 -4.99 -13.43 21.41
CA LYS A 457 -4.74 -14.62 20.56
C LYS A 457 -4.04 -14.26 19.27
#